data_18da8fc8c1157c0657541988052c5b37
#
_entry.id   18da8fc8c1157c0657541988052c5b37
#
_cell.length_a   1.000
_cell.length_b   1.000
_cell.length_c   1.000
_cell.angle_alpha   90.00
_cell.angle_beta   90.00
_cell.angle_gamma   90.00
#
_symmetry.space_group_name_H-M   'P 1'
#
loop_
_entity.id
_entity.type
_entity.pdbx_description
1 polymer ?
#
loop_
_entity_poly.entity_id
_entity_poly.type
_entity_poly.pdbx_seq_one_letter_code
_entity_poly.pdbx_strand_id
1 'polypeptide(L)'
;MNLRNFKLAVLLVLGASAALGGYMFREHRIYKEAVVVSPAITEVKKLSDYSDAVKGTVNDANVYIFDSGVAGGTAVIIGGTHPEEPVANLAAQVFTENVRPVQGRLFIIDRINTSASTLTRLGEAYPRFFHVKTPWGIKKWRYGDRAANPLDSWPDPEVYVHYPSGQNLAYMDIRNVNRNWPGRPNGLLTERTTYAAMEMIRKEKADLVMDFHEAELEYAVENTIVVHEKGQSVAAMVSMMLTSQTFDVPIGMEFSPK
;
A
#
# COMPACT_ATOMS: atom_id res chain seq x y z
N MET A 1 -37.27 -31.53 -21.95
CA MET A 1 -37.41 -30.73 -20.70
C MET A 1 -38.57 -29.77 -20.88
N ASN A 2 -39.58 -29.77 -19.99
CA ASN A 2 -40.67 -28.79 -20.15
C ASN A 2 -40.22 -27.39 -19.74
N LEU A 3 -40.92 -26.35 -20.20
CA LEU A 3 -40.57 -24.94 -20.00
C LEU A 3 -40.41 -24.56 -18.51
N ARG A 4 -41.19 -25.17 -17.63
CA ARG A 4 -41.08 -24.93 -16.18
C ARG A 4 -39.78 -25.47 -15.62
N ASN A 5 -39.34 -26.68 -15.97
CA ASN A 5 -38.09 -27.23 -15.53
C ASN A 5 -36.89 -26.50 -16.10
N PHE A 6 -36.99 -26.04 -17.35
CA PHE A 6 -35.97 -25.15 -17.95
C PHE A 6 -35.80 -23.86 -17.17
N LYS A 7 -36.91 -23.14 -16.90
CA LYS A 7 -36.90 -21.90 -16.12
C LYS A 7 -36.30 -22.12 -14.72
N LEU A 8 -36.68 -23.21 -14.05
CA LEU A 8 -36.15 -23.54 -12.74
C LEU A 8 -34.64 -23.82 -12.78
N ALA A 9 -34.16 -24.56 -13.77
CA ALA A 9 -32.74 -24.82 -13.95
C ALA A 9 -31.94 -23.53 -14.17
N VAL A 10 -32.46 -22.62 -15.00
CA VAL A 10 -31.84 -21.31 -15.22
C VAL A 10 -31.77 -20.50 -13.94
N LEU A 11 -32.85 -20.43 -13.16
CA LEU A 11 -32.87 -19.71 -11.89
C LEU A 11 -31.90 -20.31 -10.87
N LEU A 12 -31.77 -21.62 -10.81
CA LEU A 12 -30.81 -22.28 -9.93
C LEU A 12 -29.37 -21.97 -10.32
N VAL A 13 -29.04 -22.01 -11.63
CA VAL A 13 -27.71 -21.65 -12.13
C VAL A 13 -27.39 -20.19 -11.82
N LEU A 14 -28.33 -19.26 -12.10
CA LEU A 14 -28.14 -17.85 -11.78
C LEU A 14 -27.96 -17.60 -10.28
N GLY A 15 -28.79 -18.26 -9.46
CA GLY A 15 -28.69 -18.18 -7.99
C GLY A 15 -27.35 -18.71 -7.46
N ALA A 16 -26.91 -19.85 -7.97
CA ALA A 16 -25.61 -20.44 -7.60
C ALA A 16 -24.44 -19.56 -8.04
N SER A 17 -24.49 -19.01 -9.26
CA SER A 17 -23.47 -18.11 -9.77
C SER A 17 -23.40 -16.82 -8.95
N ALA A 18 -24.54 -16.24 -8.60
CA ALA A 18 -24.61 -15.04 -7.77
C ALA A 18 -24.08 -15.31 -6.34
N ALA A 19 -24.43 -16.44 -5.75
CA ALA A 19 -23.95 -16.85 -4.42
C ALA A 19 -22.44 -17.07 -4.42
N LEU A 20 -21.92 -17.76 -5.43
CA LEU A 20 -20.48 -17.99 -5.58
C LEU A 20 -19.73 -16.66 -5.78
N GLY A 21 -20.20 -15.79 -6.68
CA GLY A 21 -19.63 -14.47 -6.92
C GLY A 21 -19.64 -13.61 -5.65
N GLY A 22 -20.76 -13.57 -4.94
CA GLY A 22 -20.88 -12.86 -3.67
C GLY A 22 -19.92 -13.39 -2.58
N TYR A 23 -19.79 -14.71 -2.47
CA TYR A 23 -18.81 -15.33 -1.57
C TYR A 23 -17.38 -14.93 -1.92
N MET A 24 -17.00 -15.05 -3.19
CA MET A 24 -15.66 -14.69 -3.67
C MET A 24 -15.33 -13.21 -3.46
N PHE A 25 -16.31 -12.33 -3.70
CA PHE A 25 -16.18 -10.89 -3.45
C PHE A 25 -16.01 -10.62 -1.95
N ARG A 26 -16.85 -11.22 -1.12
CA ARG A 26 -16.77 -11.06 0.33
C ARG A 26 -15.44 -11.58 0.88
N GLU A 27 -14.98 -12.75 0.45
CA GLU A 27 -13.68 -13.30 0.86
C GLU A 27 -12.55 -12.31 0.58
N HIS A 28 -12.48 -11.79 -0.64
CA HIS A 28 -11.45 -10.82 -1.04
C HIS A 28 -11.53 -9.53 -0.22
N ARG A 29 -12.74 -9.05 0.03
CA ARG A 29 -13.00 -7.80 0.76
C ARG A 29 -12.59 -7.85 2.23
N ILE A 30 -12.87 -8.95 2.92
CA ILE A 30 -12.64 -9.06 4.36
C ILE A 30 -11.34 -9.77 4.74
N TYR A 31 -10.66 -10.38 3.77
CA TYR A 31 -9.41 -11.08 4.03
C TYR A 31 -8.37 -10.12 4.63
N LYS A 32 -7.62 -10.61 5.60
CA LYS A 32 -6.48 -9.89 6.19
C LYS A 32 -5.26 -10.78 6.12
N GLU A 33 -4.19 -10.23 5.62
CA GLU A 33 -2.89 -10.88 5.59
C GLU A 33 -2.38 -11.06 7.02
N ALA A 34 -1.90 -12.27 7.31
CA ALA A 34 -1.26 -12.54 8.60
C ALA A 34 0.18 -11.99 8.58
N VAL A 35 0.50 -11.12 9.51
CA VAL A 35 1.84 -10.58 9.72
C VAL A 35 2.43 -11.25 10.95
N VAL A 36 3.60 -11.88 10.79
CA VAL A 36 4.38 -12.43 11.90
C VAL A 36 5.41 -11.38 12.30
N VAL A 37 5.07 -10.56 13.27
CA VAL A 37 5.91 -9.41 13.64
C VAL A 37 7.21 -9.87 14.29
N SER A 38 8.34 -9.22 13.94
CA SER A 38 9.64 -9.46 14.56
C SER A 38 9.57 -9.35 16.09
N PRO A 39 10.27 -10.23 16.83
CA PRO A 39 10.38 -10.13 18.29
C PRO A 39 11.01 -8.82 18.78
N ALA A 40 11.65 -8.05 17.90
CA ALA A 40 12.21 -6.73 18.23
C ALA A 40 11.17 -5.60 18.21
N ILE A 41 9.89 -5.90 18.00
CA ILE A 41 8.82 -4.90 18.01
C ILE A 41 8.74 -4.20 19.38
N THR A 42 8.64 -2.88 19.35
CA THR A 42 8.47 -2.08 20.55
C THR A 42 6.99 -1.76 20.79
N GLU A 43 6.29 -1.38 19.72
CA GLU A 43 4.89 -0.96 19.81
C GLU A 43 4.19 -1.16 18.45
N VAL A 44 2.87 -1.35 18.48
CA VAL A 44 2.01 -1.27 17.29
C VAL A 44 0.97 -0.19 17.53
N LYS A 45 1.00 0.83 16.69
CA LYS A 45 0.00 1.90 16.63
C LYS A 45 -0.85 1.74 15.37
N LYS A 46 -1.79 2.67 15.22
CA LYS A 46 -2.54 2.87 13.99
C LYS A 46 -2.28 4.26 13.42
N LEU A 47 -2.55 4.46 12.15
CA LEU A 47 -2.51 5.79 11.57
C LEU A 47 -3.48 6.75 12.28
N SER A 48 -4.60 6.25 12.81
CA SER A 48 -5.54 7.04 13.60
C SER A 48 -4.99 7.54 14.94
N ASP A 49 -3.88 6.99 15.46
CA ASP A 49 -3.18 7.52 16.63
C ASP A 49 -2.41 8.83 16.33
N TYR A 50 -2.25 9.11 15.03
CA TYR A 50 -1.63 10.34 14.55
C TYR A 50 -2.64 11.33 13.96
N SER A 51 -3.76 10.85 13.44
CA SER A 51 -4.84 11.69 12.92
C SER A 51 -6.18 10.96 12.92
N ASP A 52 -7.19 11.55 13.54
CA ASP A 52 -8.57 11.03 13.51
C ASP A 52 -9.17 10.99 12.09
N ALA A 53 -8.54 11.64 11.12
CA ALA A 53 -9.04 11.68 9.74
C ALA A 53 -9.23 10.29 9.10
N VAL A 54 -8.46 9.28 9.52
CA VAL A 54 -8.55 7.91 8.99
C VAL A 54 -9.24 6.93 9.95
N LYS A 55 -9.59 7.38 11.14
CA LYS A 55 -10.19 6.54 12.17
C LYS A 55 -11.45 5.83 11.69
N GLY A 56 -11.48 4.52 11.87
CA GLY A 56 -12.62 3.69 11.44
C GLY A 56 -12.73 3.48 9.94
N THR A 57 -11.79 3.99 9.13
CA THR A 57 -11.73 3.70 7.70
C THR A 57 -10.97 2.40 7.44
N VAL A 58 -11.10 1.87 6.23
CA VAL A 58 -10.36 0.68 5.78
C VAL A 58 -8.86 0.94 5.68
N ASN A 59 -8.42 2.20 5.52
CA ASN A 59 -7.02 2.62 5.45
C ASN A 59 -6.43 3.05 6.80
N ASP A 60 -7.12 2.78 7.92
CA ASP A 60 -6.54 2.95 9.24
C ASP A 60 -5.51 1.84 9.51
N ALA A 61 -4.37 1.95 8.83
CA ALA A 61 -3.32 0.94 8.79
C ALA A 61 -2.57 0.83 10.12
N ASN A 62 -1.99 -0.35 10.38
CA ASN A 62 -1.06 -0.52 11.47
C ASN A 62 0.26 0.20 11.18
N VAL A 63 0.85 0.73 12.23
CA VAL A 63 2.20 1.32 12.26
C VAL A 63 3.02 0.48 13.22
N TYR A 64 3.94 -0.30 12.69
CA TYR A 64 4.84 -1.14 13.49
C TYR A 64 6.08 -0.32 13.86
N ILE A 65 6.37 -0.24 15.15
CA ILE A 65 7.43 0.62 15.70
C ILE A 65 8.51 -0.26 16.30
N PHE A 66 9.73 -0.01 15.87
CA PHE A 66 10.94 -0.67 16.34
C PHE A 66 11.90 0.39 16.86
N ASP A 67 12.17 0.39 18.15
CA ASP A 67 13.12 1.28 18.79
C ASP A 67 14.29 0.45 19.33
N SER A 68 15.51 0.78 18.91
CA SER A 68 16.71 0.09 19.36
C SER A 68 17.11 0.41 20.80
N GLY A 69 16.54 1.47 21.39
CA GLY A 69 16.98 2.03 22.66
C GLY A 69 18.31 2.81 22.57
N VAL A 70 18.94 2.86 21.41
CA VAL A 70 20.18 3.60 21.16
C VAL A 70 19.88 4.85 20.33
N ALA A 71 20.33 6.01 20.77
CA ALA A 71 20.10 7.27 20.08
C ALA A 71 20.58 7.21 18.61
N GLY A 72 19.72 7.66 17.69
CA GLY A 72 19.97 7.64 16.23
C GLY A 72 18.85 8.27 15.46
N GLY A 73 18.89 8.17 14.14
CA GLY A 73 17.88 8.67 13.24
C GLY A 73 16.55 7.90 13.31
N THR A 74 15.51 8.48 12.72
CA THR A 74 14.18 7.88 12.58
C THR A 74 13.89 7.63 11.10
N ALA A 75 13.65 6.38 10.73
CA ALA A 75 13.27 6.01 9.38
C ALA A 75 11.82 5.53 9.33
N VAL A 76 11.15 5.75 8.19
CA VAL A 76 9.82 5.25 7.89
C VAL A 76 9.89 4.42 6.62
N ILE A 77 9.32 3.23 6.66
CA ILE A 77 9.05 2.40 5.47
C ILE A 77 7.55 2.36 5.24
N ILE A 78 7.16 2.63 4.00
CA ILE A 78 5.78 2.53 3.54
C ILE A 78 5.72 1.42 2.49
N GLY A 79 4.79 0.49 2.65
CA GLY A 79 4.46 -0.51 1.67
C GLY A 79 2.98 -0.48 1.33
N GLY A 80 2.62 -1.12 0.24
CA GLY A 80 1.23 -1.25 -0.17
C GLY A 80 0.56 0.05 -0.59
N THR A 81 1.33 1.02 -1.05
CA THR A 81 0.82 2.21 -1.76
C THR A 81 0.05 1.77 -3.00
N HIS A 82 0.62 0.83 -3.74
CA HIS A 82 -0.04 0.13 -4.85
C HIS A 82 -0.08 -1.38 -4.55
N PRO A 83 -1.21 -1.93 -4.11
CA PRO A 83 -1.33 -3.36 -3.85
C PRO A 83 -1.14 -4.28 -5.07
N GLU A 84 -1.27 -3.76 -6.28
CA GLU A 84 -0.95 -4.47 -7.53
C GLU A 84 0.56 -4.72 -7.73
N GLU A 85 1.39 -4.12 -6.90
CA GLU A 85 2.85 -4.26 -6.87
C GLU A 85 3.26 -5.25 -5.75
N PRO A 86 3.15 -6.58 -5.97
CA PRO A 86 3.21 -7.57 -4.90
C PRO A 86 4.57 -7.62 -4.20
N VAL A 87 5.68 -7.36 -4.92
CA VAL A 87 7.03 -7.38 -4.34
C VAL A 87 7.22 -6.23 -3.35
N ALA A 88 6.70 -5.04 -3.65
CA ALA A 88 6.75 -3.89 -2.76
C ALA A 88 6.02 -4.14 -1.43
N ASN A 89 4.80 -4.73 -1.53
CA ASN A 89 4.03 -5.13 -0.35
C ASN A 89 4.76 -6.20 0.48
N LEU A 90 5.30 -7.20 -0.21
CA LEU A 90 6.01 -8.31 0.44
C LEU A 90 7.29 -7.83 1.11
N ALA A 91 8.04 -6.92 0.48
CA ALA A 91 9.25 -6.33 1.06
C ALA A 91 8.97 -5.62 2.39
N ALA A 92 7.96 -4.76 2.45
CA ALA A 92 7.58 -4.07 3.69
C ALA A 92 7.16 -5.06 4.79
N GLN A 93 6.44 -6.14 4.42
CA GLN A 93 6.08 -7.18 5.36
C GLN A 93 7.30 -7.97 5.84
N VAL A 94 8.24 -8.32 4.97
CA VAL A 94 9.49 -9.01 5.33
C VAL A 94 10.32 -8.16 6.29
N PHE A 95 10.37 -6.84 6.09
CA PHE A 95 10.98 -5.93 7.07
C PHE A 95 10.27 -6.03 8.42
N THR A 96 8.94 -5.93 8.44
CA THR A 96 8.14 -6.03 9.67
C THR A 96 8.38 -7.34 10.42
N GLU A 97 8.57 -8.44 9.69
CA GLU A 97 8.75 -9.78 10.27
C GLU A 97 10.17 -10.05 10.78
N ASN A 98 11.20 -9.35 10.26
CA ASN A 98 12.59 -9.75 10.49
C ASN A 98 13.49 -8.63 11.07
N VAL A 99 13.09 -7.36 10.97
CA VAL A 99 13.96 -6.25 11.34
C VAL A 99 14.33 -6.25 12.83
N ARG A 100 15.59 -5.89 13.10
CA ARG A 100 16.13 -5.58 14.42
C ARG A 100 17.03 -4.37 14.29
N PRO A 101 16.54 -3.15 14.56
CA PRO A 101 17.38 -1.96 14.46
C PRO A 101 18.49 -2.01 15.51
N VAL A 102 19.69 -1.65 15.11
CA VAL A 102 20.85 -1.56 16.01
C VAL A 102 21.01 -0.17 16.60
N GLN A 103 20.43 0.84 15.96
CA GLN A 103 20.46 2.23 16.36
C GLN A 103 19.25 2.98 15.82
N GLY A 104 18.72 3.97 16.54
CA GLY A 104 17.60 4.77 16.13
C GLY A 104 16.27 4.04 16.15
N ARG A 105 15.31 4.55 15.40
CA ARG A 105 13.93 4.05 15.33
C ARG A 105 13.52 3.76 13.90
N LEU A 106 12.71 2.73 13.73
CA LEU A 106 12.10 2.38 12.46
C LEU A 106 10.58 2.24 12.62
N PHE A 107 9.84 2.92 11.75
CA PHE A 107 8.39 2.84 11.63
C PHE A 107 8.06 2.14 10.32
N ILE A 108 7.17 1.16 10.34
CA ILE A 108 6.76 0.44 9.13
C ILE A 108 5.25 0.46 9.02
N ILE A 109 4.77 0.91 7.86
CA ILE A 109 3.39 0.70 7.42
C ILE A 109 3.46 -0.36 6.32
N ASP A 110 3.07 -1.59 6.63
CA ASP A 110 3.16 -2.71 5.68
C ASP A 110 2.16 -2.60 4.53
N ARG A 111 1.05 -1.88 4.75
CA ARG A 111 0.00 -1.68 3.74
C ARG A 111 -0.79 -0.40 3.99
N ILE A 112 -0.34 0.69 3.39
CA ILE A 112 -0.99 2.00 3.57
C ILE A 112 -2.35 2.10 2.84
N ASN A 113 -2.51 1.46 1.67
CA ASN A 113 -3.72 1.49 0.86
C ASN A 113 -4.49 0.16 0.91
N THR A 114 -4.99 -0.19 2.07
CA THR A 114 -5.78 -1.42 2.28
C THR A 114 -7.04 -1.44 1.42
N SER A 115 -7.64 -0.28 1.16
CA SER A 115 -8.81 -0.16 0.27
C SER A 115 -8.51 -0.69 -1.14
N ALA A 116 -7.39 -0.29 -1.72
CA ALA A 116 -6.97 -0.75 -3.05
C ALA A 116 -6.71 -2.27 -3.08
N SER A 117 -6.29 -2.87 -1.96
CA SER A 117 -6.16 -4.33 -1.85
C SER A 117 -7.48 -5.08 -2.01
N THR A 118 -8.62 -4.39 -1.86
CA THR A 118 -9.97 -4.99 -1.99
C THR A 118 -10.57 -4.78 -3.38
N LEU A 119 -9.85 -4.14 -4.29
CA LEU A 119 -10.27 -3.91 -5.67
C LEU A 119 -9.54 -4.87 -6.61
N THR A 120 -10.23 -5.37 -7.60
CA THR A 120 -9.66 -6.12 -8.73
C THR A 120 -10.19 -5.51 -10.02
N ARG A 121 -9.33 -5.34 -11.02
CA ARG A 121 -9.75 -4.88 -12.34
C ARG A 121 -10.34 -6.01 -13.15
N LEU A 122 -11.51 -5.78 -13.75
CA LEU A 122 -12.07 -6.69 -14.72
C LEU A 122 -11.25 -6.59 -16.02
N GLY A 123 -10.87 -7.76 -16.56
CA GLY A 123 -10.20 -7.85 -17.86
C GLY A 123 -8.68 -7.86 -17.83
N GLU A 124 -8.04 -7.52 -16.73
CA GLU A 124 -6.57 -7.59 -16.61
C GLU A 124 -6.07 -8.94 -16.08
N ALA A 125 -6.91 -9.95 -15.98
CA ALA A 125 -6.56 -11.32 -15.58
C ALA A 125 -5.72 -11.46 -14.30
N TYR A 126 -5.72 -10.44 -13.45
CA TYR A 126 -5.02 -10.52 -12.17
C TYR A 126 -5.72 -11.49 -11.21
N PRO A 127 -4.98 -12.39 -10.59
CA PRO A 127 -5.55 -13.24 -9.56
C PRO A 127 -5.96 -12.38 -8.36
N ARG A 128 -7.09 -12.70 -7.73
CA ARG A 128 -7.50 -12.01 -6.49
C ARG A 128 -6.48 -12.15 -5.37
N PHE A 129 -5.74 -13.24 -5.40
CA PHE A 129 -4.71 -13.59 -4.43
C PHE A 129 -3.49 -14.15 -5.13
N PHE A 130 -2.32 -13.88 -4.58
CA PHE A 130 -1.10 -14.62 -4.89
C PHE A 130 -0.61 -15.40 -3.65
N HIS A 131 0.23 -16.37 -3.88
CA HIS A 131 0.70 -17.30 -2.85
C HIS A 131 2.22 -17.32 -2.84
N VAL A 132 2.80 -17.20 -1.64
CA VAL A 132 4.26 -17.26 -1.46
C VAL A 132 4.58 -18.37 -0.49
N LYS A 133 5.58 -19.18 -0.84
CA LYS A 133 6.11 -20.21 0.06
C LYS A 133 7.03 -19.52 1.08
N THR A 134 6.71 -19.69 2.35
CA THR A 134 7.48 -19.14 3.47
C THR A 134 7.95 -20.27 4.38
N PRO A 135 8.88 -20.01 5.32
CA PRO A 135 9.26 -21.02 6.34
C PRO A 135 8.08 -21.51 7.19
N TRP A 136 7.01 -20.74 7.28
CA TRP A 136 5.80 -21.04 8.05
C TRP A 136 4.67 -21.65 7.20
N GLY A 137 4.97 -22.06 5.97
CA GLY A 137 4.01 -22.62 5.02
C GLY A 137 3.66 -21.68 3.87
N ILE A 138 2.63 -22.03 3.11
CA ILE A 138 2.16 -21.20 1.99
C ILE A 138 1.26 -20.10 2.56
N LYS A 139 1.70 -18.85 2.42
CA LYS A 139 0.90 -17.67 2.76
C LYS A 139 0.19 -17.13 1.54
N LYS A 140 -0.99 -16.58 1.75
CA LYS A 140 -1.87 -15.97 0.75
C LYS A 140 -1.95 -14.47 0.98
N TRP A 141 -1.79 -13.68 -0.09
CA TRP A 141 -1.95 -12.22 -0.10
C TRP A 141 -2.94 -11.79 -1.16
N ARG A 142 -3.63 -10.68 -0.91
CA ARG A 142 -4.45 -10.02 -1.93
C ARG A 142 -3.55 -9.34 -2.95
N TYR A 143 -3.92 -9.43 -4.21
CA TYR A 143 -3.23 -8.74 -5.28
C TYR A 143 -3.63 -7.26 -5.34
N GLY A 144 -4.90 -6.94 -5.37
CA GLY A 144 -5.37 -5.54 -5.35
C GLY A 144 -5.18 -4.75 -6.64
N ASP A 145 -5.27 -3.44 -6.51
CA ASP A 145 -5.18 -2.45 -7.58
C ASP A 145 -4.34 -1.23 -7.09
N ARG A 146 -4.00 -0.31 -7.98
CA ARG A 146 -3.40 0.99 -7.68
C ARG A 146 -4.39 1.96 -7.02
N ALA A 147 -5.63 1.90 -7.45
CA ALA A 147 -6.69 2.78 -7.01
C ALA A 147 -7.46 2.22 -5.82
N ALA A 148 -7.75 3.04 -4.82
CA ALA A 148 -8.64 2.71 -3.72
C ALA A 148 -10.03 2.29 -4.24
N ASN A 149 -10.65 1.35 -3.54
CA ASN A 149 -11.96 0.83 -3.92
C ASN A 149 -13.03 1.93 -3.88
N PRO A 150 -13.80 2.11 -4.96
CA PRO A 150 -14.89 3.09 -5.02
C PRO A 150 -15.87 3.01 -3.85
N LEU A 151 -16.13 1.81 -3.35
CA LEU A 151 -17.04 1.60 -2.21
C LEU A 151 -16.55 2.25 -0.90
N ASP A 152 -15.25 2.54 -0.78
CA ASP A 152 -14.67 3.18 0.40
C ASP A 152 -14.53 4.70 0.25
N SER A 153 -14.72 5.22 -0.96
CA SER A 153 -14.53 6.63 -1.30
C SER A 153 -15.83 7.33 -1.72
N TRP A 154 -16.97 6.68 -1.52
CA TRP A 154 -18.28 7.25 -1.87
C TRP A 154 -18.70 8.37 -0.89
N PRO A 155 -19.36 9.44 -1.36
CA PRO A 155 -19.68 9.75 -2.77
C PRO A 155 -18.46 10.26 -3.54
N ASP A 156 -18.38 9.93 -4.84
CA ASP A 156 -17.36 10.47 -5.72
C ASP A 156 -17.62 11.94 -6.02
N PRO A 157 -16.62 12.81 -5.98
CA PRO A 157 -16.75 14.16 -6.48
C PRO A 157 -16.85 14.18 -8.01
N GLU A 158 -17.53 15.18 -8.57
CA GLU A 158 -17.60 15.40 -10.02
C GLU A 158 -16.27 15.96 -10.58
N VAL A 159 -15.53 16.68 -9.74
CA VAL A 159 -14.25 17.29 -10.09
C VAL A 159 -13.18 16.88 -9.08
N TYR A 160 -12.06 16.44 -9.58
CA TYR A 160 -10.93 16.00 -8.77
C TYR A 160 -9.80 17.03 -8.85
N VAL A 161 -9.54 17.70 -7.74
CA VAL A 161 -8.50 18.72 -7.64
C VAL A 161 -7.50 18.32 -6.58
N HIS A 162 -6.24 18.22 -6.98
CA HIS A 162 -5.15 17.91 -6.07
C HIS A 162 -4.92 19.05 -5.06
N TYR A 163 -4.82 18.69 -3.80
CA TYR A 163 -4.40 19.60 -2.74
C TYR A 163 -2.90 19.35 -2.43
N PRO A 164 -2.06 20.38 -2.36
CA PRO A 164 -2.38 21.82 -2.43
C PRO A 164 -2.19 22.48 -3.81
N SER A 165 -1.78 21.72 -4.85
CA SER A 165 -1.35 22.32 -6.13
C SER A 165 -2.49 22.93 -6.95
N GLY A 166 -3.75 22.53 -6.70
CA GLY A 166 -4.89 22.94 -7.51
C GLY A 166 -4.96 22.26 -8.88
N GLN A 167 -4.09 21.30 -9.17
CA GLN A 167 -4.09 20.56 -10.43
C GLN A 167 -5.31 19.65 -10.52
N ASN A 168 -5.96 19.60 -11.68
CA ASN A 168 -7.01 18.63 -11.95
C ASN A 168 -6.41 17.24 -12.06
N LEU A 169 -7.00 16.30 -11.33
CA LEU A 169 -6.64 14.89 -11.34
C LEU A 169 -7.64 14.07 -12.14
N ALA A 170 -7.18 12.97 -12.74
CA ALA A 170 -8.05 11.96 -13.30
C ALA A 170 -8.75 11.16 -12.18
N TYR A 171 -9.87 10.51 -12.52
CA TYR A 171 -10.63 9.66 -11.61
C TYR A 171 -9.76 8.59 -10.90
N MET A 172 -8.80 8.02 -11.61
CA MET A 172 -7.88 7.02 -11.05
C MET A 172 -6.86 7.67 -10.11
N ASP A 173 -6.40 8.88 -10.42
CA ASP A 173 -5.37 9.56 -9.64
C ASP A 173 -5.88 10.01 -8.28
N ILE A 174 -7.13 10.46 -8.16
CA ILE A 174 -7.69 10.82 -6.84
C ILE A 174 -7.81 9.61 -5.90
N ARG A 175 -7.86 8.40 -6.44
CA ARG A 175 -7.89 7.15 -5.67
C ARG A 175 -6.51 6.55 -5.45
N ASN A 176 -5.49 7.12 -6.05
CA ASN A 176 -4.11 6.68 -5.94
C ASN A 176 -3.40 7.44 -4.79
N VAL A 177 -3.02 6.72 -3.74
CA VAL A 177 -2.28 7.30 -2.60
C VAL A 177 -1.04 8.05 -3.07
N ASN A 178 -0.32 7.53 -4.08
CA ASN A 178 0.88 8.16 -4.65
C ASN A 178 0.62 9.44 -5.46
N ARG A 179 -0.63 9.89 -5.59
CA ARG A 179 -1.03 11.15 -6.25
C ARG A 179 -1.67 12.15 -5.30
N ASN A 180 -1.77 11.82 -4.01
CA ASN A 180 -2.54 12.60 -3.04
C ASN A 180 -1.72 13.15 -1.87
N TRP A 181 -0.40 13.10 -1.95
CA TRP A 181 0.46 13.73 -0.95
C TRP A 181 0.45 15.26 -1.08
N PRO A 182 0.45 16.03 0.02
CA PRO A 182 0.49 15.61 1.43
C PRO A 182 -0.88 15.26 2.02
N GLY A 183 -1.95 15.37 1.26
CA GLY A 183 -3.31 15.11 1.70
C GLY A 183 -3.92 16.21 2.58
N ARG A 184 -5.15 15.97 3.02
CA ARG A 184 -5.91 16.86 3.92
C ARG A 184 -6.89 16.08 4.77
N PRO A 185 -7.23 16.54 5.99
CA PRO A 185 -8.02 15.77 6.94
C PRO A 185 -9.50 15.59 6.55
N ASN A 186 -10.03 16.48 5.72
CA ASN A 186 -11.42 16.49 5.27
C ASN A 186 -11.58 16.10 3.79
N GLY A 187 -10.54 15.47 3.21
CA GLY A 187 -10.54 14.99 1.83
C GLY A 187 -11.17 13.61 1.65
N LEU A 188 -10.98 13.05 0.48
CA LEU A 188 -11.33 11.65 0.19
C LEU A 188 -10.44 10.69 0.98
N LEU A 189 -10.77 9.41 0.92
CA LEU A 189 -10.05 8.38 1.69
C LEU A 189 -8.54 8.45 1.49
N THR A 190 -8.07 8.55 0.24
CA THR A 190 -6.64 8.62 -0.10
C THR A 190 -5.98 9.89 0.42
N GLU A 191 -6.63 11.06 0.31
CA GLU A 191 -6.12 12.31 0.88
C GLU A 191 -6.05 12.26 2.41
N ARG A 192 -7.04 11.65 3.08
CA ARG A 192 -7.02 11.45 4.54
C ARG A 192 -5.93 10.47 4.97
N THR A 193 -5.69 9.45 4.14
CA THR A 193 -4.62 8.46 4.38
C THR A 193 -3.24 9.10 4.32
N THR A 194 -2.95 9.85 3.25
CA THR A 194 -1.67 10.55 3.11
C THR A 194 -1.50 11.62 4.15
N TYR A 195 -2.57 12.35 4.51
CA TYR A 195 -2.54 13.32 5.60
C TYR A 195 -2.14 12.68 6.94
N ALA A 196 -2.76 11.55 7.30
CA ALA A 196 -2.43 10.86 8.55
C ALA A 196 -0.98 10.34 8.56
N ALA A 197 -0.49 9.82 7.43
CA ALA A 197 0.92 9.43 7.30
C ALA A 197 1.86 10.65 7.42
N MET A 198 1.51 11.80 6.84
CA MET A 198 2.28 13.04 7.01
C MET A 198 2.31 13.51 8.46
N GLU A 199 1.20 13.42 9.19
CA GLU A 199 1.16 13.76 10.61
C GLU A 199 2.05 12.81 11.43
N MET A 200 2.07 11.52 11.11
CA MET A 200 3.00 10.56 11.69
C MET A 200 4.46 10.96 11.42
N ILE A 201 4.81 11.19 10.15
CA ILE A 201 6.17 11.59 9.73
C ILE A 201 6.64 12.85 10.48
N ARG A 202 5.77 13.86 10.60
CA ARG A 202 6.07 15.11 11.31
C ARG A 202 6.21 14.92 12.81
N LYS A 203 5.26 14.20 13.43
CA LYS A 203 5.23 13.96 14.89
C LYS A 203 6.43 13.15 15.34
N GLU A 204 6.79 12.13 14.59
CA GLU A 204 7.93 11.27 14.88
C GLU A 204 9.27 11.84 14.40
N LYS A 205 9.26 12.99 13.70
CA LYS A 205 10.44 13.68 13.16
C LYS A 205 11.30 12.76 12.32
N ALA A 206 10.68 12.10 11.34
CA ALA A 206 11.38 11.16 10.48
C ALA A 206 12.48 11.87 9.67
N ASP A 207 13.68 11.31 9.71
CA ASP A 207 14.84 11.76 8.93
C ASP A 207 14.83 11.19 7.52
N LEU A 208 14.22 10.00 7.36
CA LEU A 208 14.16 9.28 6.09
C LEU A 208 12.78 8.63 5.93
N VAL A 209 12.20 8.75 4.75
CA VAL A 209 10.98 8.05 4.34
C VAL A 209 11.27 7.27 3.05
N MET A 210 10.92 6.01 3.03
CA MET A 210 11.03 5.12 1.88
C MET A 210 9.65 4.56 1.56
N ASP A 211 9.16 4.79 0.34
CA ASP A 211 7.94 4.17 -0.18
C ASP A 211 8.34 3.09 -1.18
N PHE A 212 7.94 1.86 -0.92
CA PHE A 212 8.31 0.71 -1.75
C PHE A 212 7.34 0.57 -2.91
N HIS A 213 7.92 0.50 -4.10
CA HIS A 213 7.21 0.31 -5.36
C HIS A 213 7.82 -0.81 -6.18
N GLU A 214 7.06 -1.29 -7.15
CA GLU A 214 7.53 -2.21 -8.17
C GLU A 214 7.24 -1.56 -9.53
N ALA A 215 8.27 -1.47 -10.38
CA ALA A 215 8.10 -0.99 -11.75
C ALA A 215 7.59 -2.12 -12.65
N GLU A 216 6.73 -1.78 -13.62
CA GLU A 216 6.40 -2.69 -14.70
C GLU A 216 7.64 -2.89 -15.60
N LEU A 217 7.82 -4.10 -16.13
CA LEU A 217 8.99 -4.48 -16.96
C LEU A 217 9.21 -3.59 -18.19
N GLU A 218 8.19 -2.85 -18.60
CA GLU A 218 8.22 -1.95 -19.76
C GLU A 218 8.73 -0.54 -19.42
N TYR A 219 8.92 -0.22 -18.14
CA TYR A 219 9.41 1.09 -17.72
C TYR A 219 10.93 1.16 -17.81
N ALA A 220 11.43 2.29 -18.33
CA ALA A 220 12.87 2.56 -18.41
C ALA A 220 13.56 2.76 -17.03
N VAL A 221 12.82 2.69 -15.95
CA VAL A 221 13.27 2.91 -14.57
C VAL A 221 13.24 1.63 -13.73
N GLU A 222 13.50 0.49 -14.34
CA GLU A 222 13.65 -0.76 -13.61
C GLU A 222 14.84 -0.70 -12.64
N ASN A 223 14.69 -1.35 -11.48
CA ASN A 223 15.74 -1.44 -10.45
C ASN A 223 16.32 -0.07 -10.04
N THR A 224 15.47 0.94 -9.91
CA THR A 224 15.90 2.32 -9.72
C THR A 224 15.46 2.84 -8.35
N ILE A 225 16.33 3.62 -7.71
CA ILE A 225 15.95 4.44 -6.56
C ILE A 225 15.50 5.80 -7.08
N VAL A 226 14.20 6.09 -7.02
CA VAL A 226 13.65 7.41 -7.31
C VAL A 226 13.77 8.25 -6.05
N VAL A 227 14.39 9.43 -6.15
CA VAL A 227 14.74 10.20 -4.96
C VAL A 227 14.50 11.70 -5.17
N HIS A 228 14.01 12.35 -4.12
CA HIS A 228 13.97 13.80 -4.02
C HIS A 228 15.40 14.37 -3.87
N GLU A 229 15.64 15.58 -4.38
CA GLU A 229 16.97 16.23 -4.38
C GLU A 229 17.69 16.19 -3.02
N LYS A 230 16.95 16.34 -1.91
CA LYS A 230 17.50 16.26 -0.55
C LYS A 230 17.96 14.87 -0.12
N GLY A 231 17.51 13.82 -0.80
CA GLY A 231 17.84 12.43 -0.50
C GLY A 231 18.98 11.87 -1.34
N GLN A 232 19.55 12.63 -2.28
CA GLN A 232 20.53 12.15 -3.26
C GLN A 232 21.75 11.46 -2.64
N SER A 233 22.30 12.05 -1.57
CA SER A 233 23.49 11.45 -0.89
C SER A 233 23.18 10.10 -0.28
N VAL A 234 22.00 9.95 0.32
CA VAL A 234 21.55 8.67 0.90
C VAL A 234 21.29 7.65 -0.21
N ALA A 235 20.60 8.06 -1.28
CA ALA A 235 20.33 7.19 -2.42
C ALA A 235 21.63 6.73 -3.09
N ALA A 236 22.63 7.62 -3.23
CA ALA A 236 23.94 7.25 -3.76
C ALA A 236 24.62 6.19 -2.91
N MET A 237 24.61 6.36 -1.58
CA MET A 237 25.18 5.35 -0.68
C MET A 237 24.46 3.99 -0.80
N VAL A 238 23.14 4.00 -0.82
CA VAL A 238 22.35 2.77 -0.96
C VAL A 238 22.62 2.10 -2.31
N SER A 239 22.63 2.87 -3.41
CA SER A 239 22.95 2.39 -4.75
C SER A 239 24.34 1.73 -4.79
N MET A 240 25.37 2.38 -4.23
CA MET A 240 26.72 1.81 -4.15
C MET A 240 26.76 0.51 -3.33
N MET A 241 26.04 0.45 -2.21
CA MET A 241 25.99 -0.75 -1.37
C MET A 241 25.29 -1.91 -2.09
N LEU A 242 24.20 -1.65 -2.81
CA LEU A 242 23.48 -2.66 -3.57
C LEU A 242 24.28 -3.14 -4.77
N THR A 243 24.94 -2.23 -5.51
CA THR A 243 25.79 -2.58 -6.67
C THR A 243 26.97 -3.45 -6.25
N SER A 244 27.55 -3.21 -5.07
CA SER A 244 28.62 -4.05 -4.52
C SER A 244 28.17 -5.48 -4.21
N GLN A 245 26.87 -5.73 -4.13
CA GLN A 245 26.26 -7.04 -3.86
C GLN A 245 25.63 -7.69 -5.12
N THR A 246 26.08 -7.33 -6.32
CA THR A 246 25.62 -7.87 -7.62
C THR A 246 24.31 -7.31 -8.18
N PHE A 247 23.79 -6.20 -7.64
CA PHE A 247 22.64 -5.53 -8.19
C PHE A 247 23.06 -4.19 -8.81
N ASP A 248 22.77 -3.97 -10.08
CA ASP A 248 22.91 -2.65 -10.70
C ASP A 248 21.64 -1.84 -10.40
N VAL A 249 21.77 -0.82 -9.54
CA VAL A 249 20.64 -0.02 -9.08
C VAL A 249 20.92 1.45 -9.38
N PRO A 250 20.52 1.94 -10.56
CA PRO A 250 20.65 3.34 -10.92
C PRO A 250 19.78 4.24 -10.04
N ILE A 251 20.14 5.51 -9.98
CA ILE A 251 19.37 6.54 -9.27
C ILE A 251 18.57 7.34 -10.30
N GLY A 252 17.24 7.28 -10.18
CA GLY A 252 16.32 8.17 -10.88
C GLY A 252 15.97 9.37 -10.01
N MET A 253 15.83 10.54 -10.61
CA MET A 253 15.32 11.72 -9.93
C MET A 253 13.88 11.98 -10.38
N GLU A 254 12.95 11.98 -9.45
CA GLU A 254 11.60 12.48 -9.70
C GLU A 254 11.58 13.98 -9.42
N PHE A 255 11.32 14.77 -10.45
CA PHE A 255 11.04 16.18 -10.28
C PHE A 255 9.58 16.32 -9.84
N SER A 256 9.35 16.40 -8.53
CA SER A 256 8.06 16.87 -8.05
C SER A 256 7.89 18.34 -8.49
N PRO A 257 6.82 18.70 -9.20
CA PRO A 257 6.55 20.10 -9.48
C PRO A 257 6.43 20.85 -8.14
N LYS A 258 7.09 22.00 -8.08
CA LYS A 258 7.12 22.87 -6.90
C LYS A 258 5.74 23.39 -6.55
#